data_94b0a212ccda8b40a131a0dd0ac33352
#
_entry.id   94b0a212ccda8b40a131a0dd0ac33352
#
_cell.length_a   1.000
_cell.length_b   1.000
_cell.length_c   1.000
_cell.angle_alpha   90.00
_cell.angle_beta   90.00
_cell.angle_gamma   90.00
#
_symmetry.space_group_name_H-M   'P 1'
#
loop_
_entity.id
_entity.type
_entity.pdbx_description
1 polymer ?
#
loop_
_entity_poly.entity_id
_entity_poly.type
_entity_poly.pdbx_seq_one_letter_code
_entity_poly.pdbx_strand_id
1 'polypeptide(L)'
;MGLLAALAASFAVAAQPLGTAFTYQGQLTESGQAASGLYDLQVCLFDSPSNPLPIGCAPDFGDVPVEDGVFTLALDFGAAPFAGQQRYLELRVRPGASSGGYTILSPRQSVRATPEALRAAAASAAPWSGLTGVPAGFADGADNDSGGTVTSVVAGTGLSGGTITGSGTLAIAPGGVGPTQIAPGAVGPTQLAPAAVRLAQIDISQVQARISGSCAVGEYFRGINADGTVACEPVPGLASLAVVDDPPVNSVDEPSLAIGADGLPVMSYWDITDGNLKFARCVDSACRRPAQIRVLDTTGSTGRFSDIGIGSGGLPVISYVSSSTLELRLARCLDVGCAGVDLRTLDTAVEQATTAIVVPPGDLQPVVAYRRSGQLHLIRCANPDCASTQARIAVDATVGSAGALSMALGGDGLPIIAFADAANGTLRFARCANAECSSRAAVTVDDPANLVGSNNSVAVGPDGTPVIAYRDDSTSTLKYARCGNANCSSGNTVTSVSGAGSSVFQTQIAVGDDGIPTIAFIESASAAGVRILRCGNAGCTAANTLAPLVLGGANGSPGAPSMALGDDGLPVVAFRVFSATANERTLRFAKCGSRSCQ
;
A
#
# COMPACT_ATOMS: atom_id res chain seq x y z
N MET A 1 54.88 1.56 -34.66
CA MET A 1 54.98 3.05 -34.72
C MET A 1 53.75 3.59 -33.98
N GLY A 2 54.01 4.39 -32.94
CA GLY A 2 53.02 5.27 -32.31
C GLY A 2 52.13 4.64 -31.22
N LEU A 3 52.68 4.32 -30.03
CA LEU A 3 51.95 4.16 -28.79
C LEU A 3 51.56 5.54 -28.28
N LEU A 4 50.26 5.85 -28.19
CA LEU A 4 49.76 6.95 -27.36
C LEU A 4 49.36 6.37 -25.99
N ALA A 5 50.13 6.70 -24.97
CA ALA A 5 49.80 6.49 -23.58
C ALA A 5 48.84 7.60 -23.13
N ALA A 6 47.59 7.22 -22.80
CA ALA A 6 46.65 8.14 -22.16
C ALA A 6 46.91 8.14 -20.64
N LEU A 7 47.41 9.26 -20.11
CA LEU A 7 47.45 9.53 -18.67
C LEU A 7 46.03 9.74 -18.18
N ALA A 8 45.55 8.82 -17.35
CA ALA A 8 44.33 9.04 -16.55
C ALA A 8 44.69 9.90 -15.33
N ALA A 9 44.34 11.16 -15.36
CA ALA A 9 44.39 12.03 -14.18
C ALA A 9 43.22 11.68 -13.24
N SER A 10 43.53 11.07 -12.10
CA SER A 10 42.62 10.88 -11.00
C SER A 10 42.30 12.22 -10.34
N PHE A 11 41.16 12.79 -10.62
CA PHE A 11 40.65 13.92 -9.82
C PHE A 11 40.17 13.38 -8.48
N ALA A 12 40.89 13.68 -7.41
CA ALA A 12 40.39 13.54 -6.06
C ALA A 12 39.26 14.57 -5.90
N VAL A 13 38.02 14.09 -5.86
CA VAL A 13 36.89 14.92 -5.45
C VAL A 13 37.05 15.16 -3.94
N ALA A 14 37.55 16.35 -3.59
CA ALA A 14 37.54 16.80 -2.21
C ALA A 14 36.07 16.87 -1.74
N ALA A 15 35.75 16.18 -0.65
CA ALA A 15 34.44 16.30 -0.02
C ALA A 15 34.21 17.78 0.30
N GLN A 16 33.13 18.36 -0.26
CA GLN A 16 32.78 19.73 0.07
C GLN A 16 32.32 19.78 1.54
N PRO A 17 32.72 20.76 2.32
CA PRO A 17 32.23 20.93 3.68
C PRO A 17 30.71 21.11 3.65
N LEU A 18 30.03 20.50 4.61
CA LEU A 18 28.60 20.69 4.80
C LEU A 18 28.30 22.17 4.99
N GLY A 19 27.35 22.70 4.23
CA GLY A 19 26.88 24.07 4.39
C GLY A 19 26.26 24.30 5.77
N THR A 20 26.19 25.58 6.18
CA THR A 20 25.60 25.98 7.47
C THR A 20 24.07 26.14 7.40
N ALA A 21 23.51 26.04 6.20
CA ALA A 21 22.08 26.16 5.97
C ALA A 21 21.31 24.89 6.41
N PHE A 22 20.14 25.10 7.00
CA PHE A 22 19.21 24.03 7.33
C PHE A 22 17.79 24.38 6.86
N THR A 23 17.01 23.35 6.59
CA THR A 23 15.62 23.51 6.15
C THR A 23 14.71 23.71 7.37
N TYR A 24 13.88 24.74 7.32
CA TYR A 24 12.83 25.02 8.27
C TYR A 24 11.47 24.92 7.58
N GLN A 25 10.58 24.15 8.15
CA GLN A 25 9.19 24.05 7.71
C GLN A 25 8.28 24.58 8.80
N GLY A 26 7.36 25.45 8.44
CA GLY A 26 6.41 26.06 9.36
C GLY A 26 4.97 25.93 8.87
N GLN A 27 4.06 26.17 9.80
CA GLN A 27 2.63 26.28 9.50
C GLN A 27 2.14 27.67 9.84
N LEU A 28 1.49 28.33 8.88
CA LEU A 28 0.92 29.66 9.01
C LEU A 28 -0.61 29.59 8.99
N THR A 29 -1.22 30.24 9.95
CA THR A 29 -2.68 30.39 9.98
C THR A 29 -3.05 31.87 9.99
N GLU A 30 -4.08 32.24 9.25
CA GLU A 30 -4.65 33.56 9.22
C GLU A 30 -6.11 33.50 9.68
N SER A 31 -6.46 34.25 10.72
CA SER A 31 -7.81 34.25 11.32
C SER A 31 -8.32 32.85 11.70
N GLY A 32 -7.39 31.93 12.10
CA GLY A 32 -7.72 30.57 12.53
C GLY A 32 -7.91 29.56 11.39
N GLN A 33 -7.66 29.94 10.14
CA GLN A 33 -7.66 29.07 8.98
C GLN A 33 -6.23 28.91 8.43
N ALA A 34 -5.96 27.84 7.70
CA ALA A 34 -4.70 27.67 7.00
C ALA A 34 -4.52 28.80 5.98
N ALA A 35 -3.37 29.49 6.04
CA ALA A 35 -3.06 30.56 5.10
C ALA A 35 -2.72 29.99 3.73
N SER A 36 -3.09 30.68 2.65
CA SER A 36 -2.71 30.33 1.30
C SER A 36 -2.42 31.58 0.49
N GLY A 37 -1.28 31.59 -0.22
CA GLY A 37 -0.86 32.73 -1.01
C GLY A 37 0.64 33.01 -0.89
N LEU A 38 1.07 34.19 -1.32
CA LEU A 38 2.45 34.65 -1.21
C LEU A 38 2.61 35.51 0.04
N TYR A 39 3.64 35.23 0.82
CA TYR A 39 3.97 35.97 2.04
C TYR A 39 5.46 36.34 2.07
N ASP A 40 5.76 37.53 2.58
CA ASP A 40 7.11 37.87 2.94
C ASP A 40 7.41 37.40 4.35
N LEU A 41 8.51 36.72 4.53
CA LEU A 41 8.95 36.17 5.81
C LEU A 41 10.31 36.70 6.20
N GLN A 42 10.47 37.05 7.46
CA GLN A 42 11.74 37.36 8.08
C GLN A 42 11.97 36.46 9.27
N VAL A 43 13.15 35.87 9.39
CA VAL A 43 13.48 34.94 10.46
C VAL A 43 14.72 35.42 11.20
N CYS A 44 14.58 35.64 12.50
CA CYS A 44 15.66 36.07 13.37
C CYS A 44 15.98 35.05 14.46
N LEU A 45 17.26 34.93 14.78
CA LEU A 45 17.79 33.99 15.77
C LEU A 45 18.03 34.72 17.11
N PHE A 46 17.66 34.09 18.20
CA PHE A 46 17.79 34.63 19.56
C PHE A 46 18.44 33.61 20.50
N ASP A 47 19.05 34.10 21.58
CA ASP A 47 19.63 33.29 22.66
C ASP A 47 18.61 32.92 23.76
N SER A 48 17.47 33.57 23.77
CA SER A 48 16.44 33.44 24.80
C SER A 48 15.03 33.61 24.21
N PRO A 49 14.01 32.99 24.79
CA PRO A 49 12.61 33.22 24.37
C PRO A 49 12.14 34.66 24.61
N SER A 50 12.82 35.43 25.46
CA SER A 50 12.39 36.78 25.88
C SER A 50 13.39 37.92 25.62
N ASN A 51 14.62 37.63 25.18
CA ASN A 51 15.60 38.67 24.85
C ASN A 51 15.12 39.54 23.68
N PRO A 52 15.07 40.89 23.79
CA PRO A 52 14.60 41.75 22.71
C PRO A 52 15.58 41.89 21.54
N LEU A 53 16.88 41.52 21.72
CA LEU A 53 17.90 41.70 20.69
C LEU A 53 18.19 40.35 20.02
N PRO A 54 18.10 40.25 18.67
CA PRO A 54 18.48 39.05 17.93
C PRO A 54 20.00 38.89 17.89
N ILE A 55 20.46 37.66 17.83
CA ILE A 55 21.85 37.31 17.50
C ILE A 55 22.15 37.64 16.04
N GLY A 56 21.19 37.41 15.17
CA GLY A 56 21.24 37.69 13.73
C GLY A 56 19.93 37.35 13.07
N CYS A 57 19.72 37.85 11.88
CA CYS A 57 18.56 37.51 11.06
C CYS A 57 19.03 36.93 9.72
N ALA A 58 18.33 35.95 9.21
CA ALA A 58 18.51 35.47 7.83
C ALA A 58 18.10 36.58 6.84
N PRO A 59 18.56 36.55 5.59
CA PRO A 59 18.04 37.43 4.55
C PRO A 59 16.51 37.36 4.46
N ASP A 60 15.87 38.46 4.13
CA ASP A 60 14.42 38.51 3.97
C ASP A 60 13.98 37.59 2.82
N PHE A 61 12.95 36.79 3.05
CA PHE A 61 12.34 35.91 2.08
C PHE A 61 11.08 36.59 1.53
N GLY A 62 11.17 37.09 0.29
CA GLY A 62 10.02 37.70 -0.40
C GLY A 62 9.21 36.68 -1.18
N ASP A 63 7.90 36.89 -1.25
CA ASP A 63 6.97 36.09 -2.05
C ASP A 63 7.06 34.58 -1.82
N VAL A 64 7.23 34.15 -0.57
CA VAL A 64 7.24 32.72 -0.19
C VAL A 64 5.86 32.12 -0.41
N PRO A 65 5.72 31.06 -1.20
CA PRO A 65 4.44 30.40 -1.36
C PRO A 65 4.06 29.65 -0.07
N VAL A 66 2.85 29.88 0.39
CA VAL A 66 2.21 29.18 1.49
C VAL A 66 1.02 28.44 0.92
N GLU A 67 1.02 27.12 0.98
CA GLU A 67 -0.04 26.26 0.48
C GLU A 67 -0.63 25.48 1.66
N ASP A 68 -1.94 25.57 1.85
CA ASP A 68 -2.65 24.95 2.97
C ASP A 68 -2.00 25.22 4.35
N GLY A 69 -1.48 26.43 4.49
CA GLY A 69 -0.78 26.87 5.69
C GLY A 69 0.68 26.47 5.76
N VAL A 70 1.21 25.62 4.87
CA VAL A 70 2.58 25.10 4.97
C VAL A 70 3.55 25.93 4.10
N PHE A 71 4.72 26.25 4.67
CA PHE A 71 5.82 26.88 3.95
C PHE A 71 7.15 26.26 4.34
N THR A 72 8.15 26.39 3.49
CA THR A 72 9.50 25.87 3.71
C THR A 72 10.55 26.92 3.37
N LEU A 73 11.52 27.11 4.26
CA LEU A 73 12.63 28.06 4.10
C LEU A 73 13.98 27.35 4.27
N ALA A 74 14.98 27.82 3.55
CA ALA A 74 16.38 27.46 3.81
C ALA A 74 17.02 28.56 4.65
N LEU A 75 17.26 28.28 5.93
CA LEU A 75 17.81 29.26 6.89
C LEU A 75 19.31 29.07 7.04
N ASP A 76 20.06 30.15 6.89
CA ASP A 76 21.49 30.17 7.14
C ASP A 76 21.87 31.35 8.04
N PHE A 77 22.36 31.03 9.22
CA PHE A 77 22.89 32.00 10.19
C PHE A 77 24.40 31.87 10.36
N GLY A 78 25.08 31.07 9.51
CA GLY A 78 26.45 30.71 9.68
C GLY A 78 26.70 29.74 10.86
N ALA A 79 27.93 29.31 11.03
CA ALA A 79 28.29 28.35 12.08
C ALA A 79 28.45 29.00 13.48
N ALA A 80 28.88 30.27 13.52
CA ALA A 80 29.26 30.96 14.76
C ALA A 80 28.15 31.00 15.84
N PRO A 81 26.84 31.17 15.52
CA PRO A 81 25.78 31.20 16.52
C PRO A 81 25.49 29.86 17.19
N PHE A 82 25.95 28.73 16.63
CA PHE A 82 25.58 27.38 17.07
C PHE A 82 26.69 26.66 17.82
N ALA A 83 27.28 27.33 18.82
CA ALA A 83 28.35 26.77 19.65
C ALA A 83 27.84 25.94 20.85
N GLY A 84 26.77 25.19 20.69
CA GLY A 84 26.21 24.28 21.71
C GLY A 84 25.17 24.88 22.65
N GLN A 85 24.83 26.16 22.52
CA GLN A 85 23.80 26.78 23.36
C GLN A 85 22.42 26.67 22.71
N GLN A 86 21.37 26.70 23.55
CA GLN A 86 19.98 26.76 23.07
C GLN A 86 19.74 28.03 22.24
N ARG A 87 19.04 27.89 21.14
CA ARG A 87 18.66 28.98 20.25
C ARG A 87 17.15 28.97 19.98
N TYR A 88 16.62 30.15 19.63
CA TYR A 88 15.20 30.35 19.36
C TYR A 88 15.02 31.13 18.07
N LEU A 89 14.05 30.73 17.27
CA LEU A 89 13.64 31.42 16.05
C LEU A 89 12.42 32.30 16.33
N GLU A 90 12.48 33.54 15.89
CA GLU A 90 11.34 34.43 15.78
C GLU A 90 11.01 34.62 14.30
N LEU A 91 9.80 34.28 13.94
CA LEU A 91 9.30 34.48 12.60
C LEU A 91 8.45 35.75 12.56
N ARG A 92 8.59 36.46 11.48
CA ARG A 92 7.78 37.69 11.18
C ARG A 92 7.21 37.50 9.79
N VAL A 93 5.97 37.83 9.60
CA VAL A 93 5.23 37.58 8.36
C VAL A 93 4.44 38.82 7.95
N ARG A 94 4.30 39.04 6.66
CA ARG A 94 3.32 39.94 6.05
C ARG A 94 2.86 39.37 4.71
N PRO A 95 1.67 39.73 4.19
CA PRO A 95 1.27 39.37 2.84
C PRO A 95 2.26 39.91 1.81
N GLY A 96 2.68 39.13 0.79
CA GLY A 96 3.68 39.51 -0.20
C GLY A 96 3.34 40.75 -1.02
N ALA A 97 2.05 41.05 -1.21
CA ALA A 97 1.60 42.31 -1.85
C ALA A 97 1.64 43.53 -0.93
N SER A 98 2.03 43.37 0.35
CA SER A 98 2.01 44.44 1.35
C SER A 98 3.40 45.09 1.53
N SER A 99 3.46 46.41 1.52
CA SER A 99 4.62 47.20 1.93
C SER A 99 4.58 47.62 3.42
N GLY A 100 3.61 47.12 4.19
CA GLY A 100 3.45 47.39 5.62
C GLY A 100 4.46 46.69 6.52
N GLY A 101 4.37 46.94 7.83
CA GLY A 101 5.21 46.27 8.82
C GLY A 101 4.92 44.78 8.93
N TYR A 102 5.94 44.01 9.36
CA TYR A 102 5.78 42.58 9.64
C TYR A 102 5.01 42.35 10.94
N THR A 103 4.20 41.32 10.95
CA THR A 103 3.56 40.75 12.16
C THR A 103 4.49 39.73 12.78
N ILE A 104 4.83 39.88 14.07
CA ILE A 104 5.68 38.94 14.79
C ILE A 104 4.82 37.76 15.24
N LEU A 105 5.28 36.53 14.90
CA LEU A 105 4.64 35.31 15.36
C LEU A 105 5.20 34.88 16.72
N SER A 106 4.32 34.63 17.68
CA SER A 106 4.65 34.29 19.06
C SER A 106 3.94 32.99 19.45
N PRO A 107 4.59 32.12 20.28
CA PRO A 107 5.93 32.27 20.89
C PRO A 107 7.07 31.92 19.94
N ARG A 108 8.29 32.35 20.26
CA ARG A 108 9.52 31.93 19.58
C ARG A 108 9.68 30.41 19.65
N GLN A 109 10.18 29.84 18.59
CA GLN A 109 10.38 28.38 18.50
C GLN A 109 11.82 27.99 18.84
N SER A 110 11.98 26.97 19.72
CA SER A 110 13.32 26.48 20.09
C SER A 110 13.93 25.65 18.95
N VAL A 111 15.18 25.96 18.59
CA VAL A 111 15.97 25.14 17.68
C VAL A 111 16.45 23.91 18.44
N ARG A 112 16.17 22.73 17.93
CA ARG A 112 16.59 21.45 18.51
C ARG A 112 17.74 20.87 17.72
N ALA A 113 18.72 20.31 18.42
CA ALA A 113 19.84 19.62 17.77
C ALA A 113 19.36 18.31 17.10
N THR A 114 19.90 18.01 15.92
CA THR A 114 19.76 16.70 15.31
C THR A 114 20.65 15.67 16.00
N PRO A 115 20.37 14.35 15.95
CA PRO A 115 21.21 13.31 16.55
C PRO A 115 22.69 13.36 16.07
N GLU A 116 22.94 13.73 14.81
CA GLU A 116 24.29 13.88 14.27
C GLU A 116 25.03 15.08 14.84
N ALA A 117 24.34 16.21 15.06
CA ALA A 117 24.95 17.39 15.68
C ALA A 117 25.32 17.14 17.15
N LEU A 118 24.53 16.36 17.89
CA LEU A 118 24.87 15.95 19.24
C LEU A 118 26.10 15.05 19.30
N ARG A 119 26.28 14.19 18.30
CA ARG A 119 27.44 13.30 18.18
C ARG A 119 28.72 14.08 17.80
N ALA A 120 28.62 15.04 16.88
CA ALA A 120 29.73 15.90 16.49
C ALA A 120 30.20 16.80 17.65
N ALA A 121 29.31 17.35 18.45
CA ALA A 121 29.64 18.15 19.62
C ALA A 121 30.36 17.32 20.72
N ALA A 122 30.05 16.01 20.83
CA ALA A 122 30.75 15.11 21.74
C ALA A 122 32.14 14.69 21.23
N ALA A 123 32.37 14.74 19.90
CA ALA A 123 33.63 14.30 19.27
C ALA A 123 34.70 15.38 19.19
N SER A 124 34.36 16.66 19.32
CA SER A 124 35.26 17.77 19.02
C SER A 124 36.02 18.35 20.22
N ALA A 125 35.91 17.81 21.42
CA ALA A 125 36.51 18.40 22.60
C ALA A 125 36.87 17.40 23.69
N ALA A 126 37.94 16.67 23.52
CA ALA A 126 38.74 16.20 24.66
C ALA A 126 40.19 16.55 24.40
N PRO A 127 40.69 17.75 24.74
CA PRO A 127 42.12 17.97 24.81
C PRO A 127 42.69 16.98 25.81
N TRP A 128 43.83 16.41 25.51
CA TRP A 128 44.57 15.43 26.34
C TRP A 128 44.63 15.83 27.82
N SER A 129 44.72 17.14 28.07
CA SER A 129 44.73 17.76 29.40
C SER A 129 43.38 17.69 30.17
N GLY A 130 42.30 17.23 29.54
CA GLY A 130 40.96 17.12 30.13
C GLY A 130 40.59 15.70 30.58
N LEU A 131 41.40 14.69 30.32
CA LEU A 131 41.15 13.30 30.74
C LEU A 131 41.54 13.12 32.21
N THR A 132 40.58 12.68 33.03
CA THR A 132 40.82 12.32 34.41
C THR A 132 41.09 10.82 34.53
N GLY A 133 42.07 10.42 35.33
CA GLY A 133 42.45 9.02 35.52
C GLY A 133 43.47 8.49 34.51
N VAL A 134 44.13 9.36 33.78
CA VAL A 134 45.26 8.97 32.92
C VAL A 134 46.41 8.47 33.82
N PRO A 135 46.97 7.25 33.61
CA PRO A 135 48.08 6.76 34.38
C PRO A 135 49.29 7.69 34.35
N ALA A 136 50.03 7.81 35.44
CA ALA A 136 51.28 8.57 35.49
C ALA A 136 52.22 8.01 34.42
N GLY A 137 52.78 8.84 33.55
CA GLY A 137 53.57 8.44 32.40
C GLY A 137 52.94 8.78 31.06
N PHE A 138 51.61 9.02 31.02
CA PHE A 138 50.90 9.48 29.82
C PHE A 138 50.32 10.89 29.98
N ALA A 139 50.47 11.49 31.16
CA ALA A 139 49.80 12.76 31.49
C ALA A 139 50.44 13.98 30.80
N ASP A 140 51.65 13.88 30.31
CA ASP A 140 52.38 14.93 29.59
C ASP A 140 52.33 14.81 28.03
N GLY A 141 51.64 13.77 27.54
CA GLY A 141 51.57 13.50 26.10
C GLY A 141 52.83 12.85 25.52
N ALA A 142 53.77 12.46 26.34
CA ALA A 142 54.97 11.73 25.96
C ALA A 142 55.03 10.40 26.69
N ASP A 143 55.28 9.31 26.02
CA ASP A 143 55.51 7.99 26.64
C ASP A 143 56.95 7.93 27.14
N ASN A 144 57.13 8.27 28.44
CA ASN A 144 58.42 8.24 29.13
C ASN A 144 58.65 6.96 29.91
N ASP A 145 57.70 6.06 29.91
CA ASP A 145 57.86 4.74 30.53
C ASP A 145 58.78 3.91 29.62
N SER A 146 59.92 3.63 30.12
CA SER A 146 60.74 2.55 29.60
C SER A 146 59.98 1.25 29.88
N GLY A 147 59.02 0.97 29.01
CA GLY A 147 58.14 -0.18 29.05
C GLY A 147 58.95 -1.44 29.29
N GLY A 148 58.38 -2.35 30.04
CA GLY A 148 59.01 -3.61 30.36
C GLY A 148 59.63 -4.23 29.12
N THR A 149 60.96 -4.51 29.21
CA THR A 149 61.72 -5.06 28.09
C THR A 149 61.14 -6.40 27.72
N VAL A 150 60.44 -6.46 26.59
CA VAL A 150 60.03 -7.74 26.02
C VAL A 150 61.29 -8.38 25.46
N THR A 151 61.88 -9.30 26.22
CA THR A 151 63.13 -9.98 25.87
C THR A 151 62.94 -11.03 24.77
N SER A 152 61.74 -11.54 24.64
CA SER A 152 61.39 -12.43 23.52
C SER A 152 59.88 -12.46 23.25
N VAL A 153 59.50 -12.62 22.01
CA VAL A 153 58.16 -12.94 21.57
C VAL A 153 58.21 -14.30 20.89
N VAL A 154 57.42 -15.23 21.41
CA VAL A 154 57.32 -16.61 20.85
C VAL A 154 56.02 -16.76 20.08
N ALA A 155 56.10 -17.24 18.84
CA ALA A 155 54.91 -17.59 18.07
C ALA A 155 54.17 -18.74 18.76
N GLY A 156 52.94 -18.47 19.23
CA GLY A 156 52.05 -19.47 19.76
C GLY A 156 51.29 -20.23 18.69
N THR A 157 50.39 -21.10 19.12
CA THR A 157 49.56 -21.93 18.22
C THR A 157 48.83 -21.05 17.20
N GLY A 158 48.95 -21.38 15.92
CA GLY A 158 48.34 -20.62 14.81
C GLY A 158 49.22 -19.50 14.23
N LEU A 159 50.35 -19.22 14.85
CA LEU A 159 51.33 -18.26 14.37
C LEU A 159 52.60 -18.97 13.88
N SER A 160 53.29 -18.37 12.93
CA SER A 160 54.60 -18.76 12.44
C SER A 160 55.58 -17.59 12.59
N GLY A 161 56.90 -17.88 12.81
CA GLY A 161 57.91 -16.85 12.98
C GLY A 161 58.96 -17.18 14.05
N GLY A 162 58.76 -18.26 14.83
CA GLY A 162 59.67 -18.70 15.87
C GLY A 162 59.78 -17.74 17.03
N THR A 163 60.91 -17.78 17.76
CA THR A 163 61.20 -16.85 18.87
C THR A 163 61.93 -15.61 18.36
N ILE A 164 61.36 -14.46 18.56
CA ILE A 164 61.96 -13.14 18.18
C ILE A 164 62.57 -12.52 19.44
N THR A 165 63.90 -12.32 19.42
CA THR A 165 64.63 -11.70 20.51
C THR A 165 65.22 -10.32 20.16
N GLY A 166 64.94 -9.84 18.95
CA GLY A 166 65.31 -8.53 18.45
C GLY A 166 64.29 -8.04 17.44
N SER A 167 64.56 -8.14 16.15
CA SER A 167 63.64 -7.88 15.08
C SER A 167 63.25 -9.17 14.37
N GLY A 168 61.98 -9.30 13.98
CA GLY A 168 61.47 -10.48 13.29
C GLY A 168 60.03 -10.27 12.84
N THR A 169 59.49 -11.27 12.14
CA THR A 169 58.13 -11.23 11.65
C THR A 169 57.31 -12.39 12.26
N LEU A 170 56.14 -12.06 12.83
CA LEU A 170 55.11 -13.02 13.16
C LEU A 170 54.08 -13.01 12.04
N ALA A 171 53.78 -14.18 11.52
CA ALA A 171 52.74 -14.34 10.52
C ALA A 171 51.72 -15.41 10.99
N ILE A 172 50.56 -15.36 10.45
CA ILE A 172 49.58 -16.44 10.65
C ILE A 172 50.06 -17.65 9.86
N ALA A 173 50.23 -18.79 10.52
CA ALA A 173 50.57 -20.04 9.86
C ALA A 173 49.45 -20.49 8.92
N PRO A 174 49.73 -21.18 7.82
CA PRO A 174 48.71 -21.81 7.02
C PRO A 174 47.80 -22.69 7.89
N GLY A 175 46.47 -22.45 7.87
CA GLY A 175 45.51 -23.09 8.77
C GLY A 175 45.53 -22.59 10.20
N GLY A 176 46.28 -21.55 10.53
CA GLY A 176 46.41 -20.97 11.86
C GLY A 176 45.17 -20.23 12.37
N VAL A 177 44.24 -19.90 11.50
CA VAL A 177 42.92 -19.34 11.81
C VAL A 177 41.86 -20.34 11.42
N GLY A 178 41.21 -20.95 12.39
CA GLY A 178 40.13 -21.91 12.21
C GLY A 178 38.80 -21.41 12.76
N PRO A 179 37.78 -22.24 12.74
CA PRO A 179 36.42 -21.86 13.21
C PRO A 179 36.36 -21.41 14.69
N THR A 180 37.31 -21.83 15.51
CA THR A 180 37.40 -21.46 16.92
C THR A 180 38.06 -20.10 17.17
N GLN A 181 38.82 -19.59 16.21
CA GLN A 181 39.49 -18.29 16.29
C GLN A 181 38.66 -17.16 15.69
N ILE A 182 37.64 -17.49 14.89
CA ILE A 182 36.73 -16.53 14.29
C ILE A 182 35.40 -16.61 15.05
N ALA A 183 35.08 -15.58 15.82
CA ALA A 183 33.77 -15.53 16.48
C ALA A 183 32.65 -15.48 15.44
N PRO A 184 31.47 -16.05 15.74
CA PRO A 184 30.30 -15.93 14.87
C PRO A 184 30.01 -14.44 14.55
N GLY A 185 29.90 -14.10 13.26
CA GLY A 185 29.66 -12.73 12.81
C GLY A 185 30.89 -11.82 12.74
N ALA A 186 32.09 -12.30 13.09
CA ALA A 186 33.33 -11.49 13.04
C ALA A 186 33.78 -11.15 11.61
N VAL A 187 33.36 -11.90 10.62
CA VAL A 187 33.63 -11.64 9.21
C VAL A 187 32.32 -11.19 8.55
N GLY A 188 32.19 -9.89 8.32
CA GLY A 188 31.08 -9.25 7.64
C GLY A 188 31.45 -8.77 6.23
N PRO A 189 30.54 -8.11 5.53
CA PRO A 189 30.76 -7.63 4.17
C PRO A 189 31.94 -6.67 4.02
N THR A 190 32.27 -5.93 5.07
CA THR A 190 33.38 -4.95 5.09
C THR A 190 34.75 -5.60 5.29
N GLN A 191 34.82 -6.84 5.78
CA GLN A 191 36.05 -7.60 5.99
C GLN A 191 36.44 -8.44 4.78
N LEU A 192 35.53 -8.59 3.81
CA LEU A 192 35.78 -9.35 2.58
C LEU A 192 35.98 -8.36 1.42
N ALA A 193 37.16 -8.40 0.81
CA ALA A 193 37.36 -7.65 -0.43
C ALA A 193 36.42 -8.14 -1.54
N PRO A 194 36.02 -7.30 -2.48
CA PRO A 194 35.24 -7.74 -3.63
C PRO A 194 35.87 -8.95 -4.31
N ALA A 195 35.07 -9.99 -4.58
CA ALA A 195 35.49 -11.26 -5.16
C ALA A 195 36.47 -12.11 -4.31
N ALA A 196 36.64 -11.81 -3.02
CA ALA A 196 37.50 -12.61 -2.13
C ALA A 196 36.96 -14.02 -1.86
N VAL A 197 35.63 -14.21 -1.91
CA VAL A 197 34.99 -15.51 -1.78
C VAL A 197 34.50 -15.93 -3.16
N ARG A 198 35.01 -17.04 -3.66
CA ARG A 198 34.63 -17.63 -4.95
C ARG A 198 33.82 -18.92 -4.71
N LEU A 199 33.16 -19.41 -5.75
CA LEU A 199 32.33 -20.61 -5.66
C LEU A 199 33.08 -21.83 -5.10
N ALA A 200 34.40 -21.94 -5.35
CA ALA A 200 35.25 -23.02 -4.83
C ALA A 200 35.47 -22.97 -3.30
N GLN A 201 35.20 -21.84 -2.64
CA GLN A 201 35.32 -21.68 -1.19
C GLN A 201 33.97 -21.78 -0.48
N ILE A 202 32.88 -22.02 -1.22
CA ILE A 202 31.52 -22.11 -0.68
C ILE A 202 31.11 -23.57 -0.70
N ASP A 203 30.68 -24.09 0.45
CA ASP A 203 29.97 -25.36 0.48
C ASP A 203 28.56 -25.16 -0.08
N ILE A 204 28.37 -25.48 -1.35
CA ILE A 204 27.12 -25.32 -2.08
C ILE A 204 25.97 -26.18 -1.56
N SER A 205 26.26 -27.15 -0.67
CA SER A 205 25.21 -27.93 0.01
C SER A 205 24.58 -27.16 1.16
N GLN A 206 25.30 -26.15 1.69
CA GLN A 206 24.88 -25.29 2.80
C GLN A 206 24.36 -23.92 2.34
N VAL A 207 24.53 -23.60 1.06
CA VAL A 207 24.13 -22.31 0.48
C VAL A 207 23.33 -22.56 -0.78
N GLN A 208 22.26 -21.83 -0.98
CA GLN A 208 21.47 -21.93 -2.20
C GLN A 208 22.34 -21.61 -3.43
N ALA A 209 22.60 -22.63 -4.25
CA ALA A 209 23.64 -22.60 -5.28
C ALA A 209 23.32 -21.70 -6.49
N ARG A 210 22.08 -21.31 -6.68
CA ARG A 210 21.66 -20.47 -7.81
C ARG A 210 20.50 -19.56 -7.44
N ILE A 211 20.75 -18.29 -7.46
CA ILE A 211 19.70 -17.28 -7.66
C ILE A 211 19.57 -17.12 -9.16
N SER A 212 18.42 -17.43 -9.74
CA SER A 212 18.13 -17.22 -11.16
C SER A 212 17.08 -16.14 -11.31
N GLY A 213 17.39 -15.16 -12.18
CA GLY A 213 16.52 -14.06 -12.49
C GLY A 213 17.05 -12.70 -11.99
N SER A 214 16.45 -11.66 -12.48
CA SER A 214 16.67 -10.28 -12.06
C SER A 214 15.32 -9.60 -11.93
N CYS A 215 15.19 -8.65 -11.03
CA CYS A 215 13.99 -7.83 -10.93
C CYS A 215 13.89 -6.90 -12.15
N ALA A 216 12.67 -6.68 -12.62
CA ALA A 216 12.41 -5.73 -13.69
C ALA A 216 12.70 -4.29 -13.22
N VAL A 217 12.86 -3.36 -14.20
CA VAL A 217 13.02 -1.94 -13.87
C VAL A 217 11.78 -1.46 -13.09
N GLY A 218 12.01 -0.85 -11.93
CA GLY A 218 10.96 -0.42 -11.02
C GLY A 218 10.60 -1.43 -9.93
N GLU A 219 11.36 -2.51 -9.79
CA GLU A 219 11.20 -3.51 -8.74
C GLU A 219 12.45 -3.61 -7.87
N TYR A 220 12.25 -4.07 -6.65
CA TYR A 220 13.35 -4.45 -5.76
C TYR A 220 13.25 -5.92 -5.37
N PHE A 221 14.41 -6.47 -5.04
CA PHE A 221 14.52 -7.85 -4.55
C PHE A 221 13.90 -7.98 -3.15
N ARG A 222 12.97 -8.89 -2.96
CA ARG A 222 12.35 -9.19 -1.68
C ARG A 222 12.85 -10.49 -1.07
N GLY A 223 13.08 -11.50 -1.87
CA GLY A 223 13.47 -12.82 -1.38
C GLY A 223 13.78 -13.78 -2.51
N ILE A 224 14.04 -15.02 -2.14
CA ILE A 224 14.29 -16.12 -3.07
C ILE A 224 13.23 -17.19 -2.83
N ASN A 225 12.55 -17.61 -3.87
CA ASN A 225 11.61 -18.72 -3.84
C ASN A 225 12.36 -20.05 -3.60
N ALA A 226 11.65 -21.08 -3.15
CA ALA A 226 12.25 -22.40 -2.89
C ALA A 226 12.89 -23.03 -4.13
N ASP A 227 12.49 -22.61 -5.34
CA ASP A 227 13.05 -23.04 -6.62
C ASP A 227 14.31 -22.25 -7.06
N GLY A 228 14.77 -21.30 -6.25
CA GLY A 228 15.93 -20.44 -6.55
C GLY A 228 15.62 -19.22 -7.40
N THR A 229 14.36 -18.98 -7.80
CA THR A 229 13.99 -17.78 -8.53
C THR A 229 13.89 -16.57 -7.59
N VAL A 230 14.20 -15.37 -8.11
CA VAL A 230 14.05 -14.14 -7.33
C VAL A 230 12.57 -13.77 -7.18
N ALA A 231 12.16 -13.48 -5.95
CA ALA A 231 10.91 -12.79 -5.67
C ALA A 231 11.16 -11.29 -5.70
N CYS A 232 10.52 -10.60 -6.64
CA CYS A 232 10.67 -9.16 -6.82
C CYS A 232 9.36 -8.46 -6.48
N GLU A 233 9.45 -7.25 -5.90
CA GLU A 233 8.31 -6.38 -5.65
C GLU A 233 8.53 -5.01 -6.28
N PRO A 234 7.45 -4.32 -6.68
CA PRO A 234 7.53 -2.94 -7.14
C PRO A 234 8.17 -2.06 -6.07
N VAL A 235 8.94 -1.06 -6.50
CA VAL A 235 9.38 0.01 -5.60
C VAL A 235 8.13 0.64 -4.95
N PRO A 236 8.11 0.84 -3.63
CA PRO A 236 6.98 1.45 -2.97
C PRO A 236 6.50 2.72 -3.68
N GLY A 237 5.20 2.80 -3.92
CA GLY A 237 4.60 3.91 -4.67
C GLY A 237 4.40 3.66 -6.16
N LEU A 238 5.03 2.65 -6.76
CA LEU A 238 4.78 2.30 -8.17
C LEU A 238 3.68 1.23 -8.26
N ALA A 239 2.63 1.52 -9.01
CA ALA A 239 1.65 0.52 -9.41
C ALA A 239 2.21 -0.34 -10.55
N SER A 240 2.04 -1.66 -10.47
CA SER A 240 2.29 -2.55 -11.60
C SER A 240 0.99 -2.77 -12.38
N LEU A 241 1.09 -2.85 -13.70
CA LEU A 241 -0.04 -3.04 -14.59
C LEU A 241 0.24 -4.22 -15.53
N ALA A 242 -0.64 -5.20 -15.54
CA ALA A 242 -0.54 -6.38 -16.39
C ALA A 242 -1.80 -6.55 -17.25
N VAL A 243 -1.63 -7.12 -18.44
CA VAL A 243 -2.72 -7.62 -19.27
C VAL A 243 -2.97 -9.06 -18.87
N VAL A 244 -4.21 -9.36 -18.46
CA VAL A 244 -4.63 -10.71 -18.03
C VAL A 244 -5.24 -11.48 -19.19
N ASP A 245 -6.19 -10.86 -19.89
CA ASP A 245 -6.85 -11.43 -21.07
C ASP A 245 -6.99 -10.33 -22.14
N ASP A 246 -6.48 -10.60 -23.34
CA ASP A 246 -6.51 -9.70 -24.51
C ASP A 246 -6.94 -10.51 -25.74
N PRO A 247 -8.21 -10.89 -25.80
CA PRO A 247 -8.68 -11.69 -26.92
C PRO A 247 -8.74 -10.86 -28.20
N PRO A 248 -8.25 -11.38 -29.35
CA PRO A 248 -8.02 -10.58 -30.55
C PRO A 248 -9.28 -10.06 -31.27
N VAL A 249 -10.46 -10.53 -30.89
CA VAL A 249 -11.76 -10.10 -31.42
C VAL A 249 -12.86 -10.10 -30.36
N ASN A 250 -12.54 -10.46 -29.14
CA ASN A 250 -13.49 -10.64 -28.06
C ASN A 250 -13.40 -9.51 -27.05
N SER A 251 -14.50 -9.16 -26.46
CA SER A 251 -14.58 -8.15 -25.41
C SER A 251 -14.92 -8.79 -24.08
N VAL A 252 -14.23 -8.41 -23.03
CA VAL A 252 -14.45 -8.88 -21.65
C VAL A 252 -14.99 -7.74 -20.76
N ASP A 253 -15.82 -8.07 -19.77
CA ASP A 253 -16.38 -7.08 -18.84
C ASP A 253 -16.68 -7.68 -17.46
N GLU A 254 -17.05 -6.81 -16.55
CA GLU A 254 -17.57 -7.14 -15.21
C GLU A 254 -16.66 -8.12 -14.43
N PRO A 255 -15.35 -7.83 -14.26
CA PRO A 255 -14.51 -8.71 -13.47
C PRO A 255 -14.86 -8.66 -11.99
N SER A 256 -14.81 -9.83 -11.33
CA SER A 256 -14.76 -9.95 -9.88
C SER A 256 -13.45 -10.63 -9.48
N LEU A 257 -12.81 -10.15 -8.41
CA LEU A 257 -11.48 -10.51 -7.97
C LEU A 257 -11.50 -11.06 -6.55
N ALA A 258 -10.83 -12.19 -6.34
CA ALA A 258 -10.52 -12.71 -5.02
C ALA A 258 -9.04 -13.10 -4.93
N ILE A 259 -8.53 -13.26 -3.71
CA ILE A 259 -7.21 -13.83 -3.44
C ILE A 259 -7.41 -15.30 -3.07
N GLY A 260 -6.78 -16.19 -3.84
CA GLY A 260 -6.81 -17.62 -3.57
C GLY A 260 -6.14 -17.98 -2.24
N ALA A 261 -6.36 -19.18 -1.75
CA ALA A 261 -5.74 -19.65 -0.51
C ALA A 261 -4.20 -19.78 -0.62
N ASP A 262 -3.66 -19.69 -1.81
CA ASP A 262 -2.22 -19.67 -2.13
C ASP A 262 -1.67 -18.25 -2.30
N GLY A 263 -2.46 -17.22 -1.96
CA GLY A 263 -2.09 -15.81 -2.08
C GLY A 263 -2.10 -15.26 -3.51
N LEU A 264 -2.54 -16.05 -4.49
CA LEU A 264 -2.57 -15.62 -5.88
C LEU A 264 -3.93 -15.07 -6.29
N PRO A 265 -3.98 -13.98 -7.09
CA PRO A 265 -5.22 -13.43 -7.58
C PRO A 265 -5.95 -14.39 -8.53
N VAL A 266 -7.26 -14.50 -8.32
CA VAL A 266 -8.18 -15.22 -9.19
C VAL A 266 -9.33 -14.29 -9.58
N MET A 267 -9.80 -14.40 -10.81
CA MET A 267 -10.83 -13.51 -11.36
C MET A 267 -11.90 -14.31 -12.08
N SER A 268 -13.15 -13.93 -11.91
CA SER A 268 -14.25 -14.29 -12.80
C SER A 268 -14.63 -13.09 -13.64
N TYR A 269 -15.04 -13.29 -14.87
CA TYR A 269 -15.45 -12.23 -15.79
C TYR A 269 -16.30 -12.74 -16.92
N TRP A 270 -16.99 -11.82 -17.58
CA TRP A 270 -17.86 -12.10 -18.71
C TRP A 270 -17.13 -11.88 -20.02
N ASP A 271 -17.14 -12.89 -20.88
CA ASP A 271 -16.82 -12.76 -22.30
C ASP A 271 -18.06 -12.29 -23.05
N ILE A 272 -18.08 -11.02 -23.44
CA ILE A 272 -19.25 -10.41 -24.08
C ILE A 272 -19.50 -11.01 -25.47
N THR A 273 -18.44 -11.34 -26.20
CA THR A 273 -18.54 -11.76 -27.60
C THR A 273 -19.15 -13.15 -27.73
N ASP A 274 -18.64 -14.09 -26.92
CA ASP A 274 -19.11 -15.47 -26.97
C ASP A 274 -20.22 -15.75 -25.95
N GLY A 275 -20.49 -14.79 -25.05
CA GLY A 275 -21.50 -14.92 -24.02
C GLY A 275 -21.13 -15.93 -22.92
N ASN A 276 -19.85 -16.08 -22.62
CA ASN A 276 -19.33 -17.12 -21.72
C ASN A 276 -18.90 -16.57 -20.36
N LEU A 277 -19.02 -17.41 -19.32
CA LEU A 277 -18.32 -17.18 -18.06
C LEU A 277 -16.86 -17.62 -18.23
N LYS A 278 -15.94 -16.71 -17.95
CA LYS A 278 -14.50 -16.97 -17.91
C LYS A 278 -13.92 -16.87 -16.51
N PHE A 279 -12.78 -17.54 -16.32
CA PHE A 279 -11.96 -17.51 -15.13
C PHE A 279 -10.50 -17.28 -15.52
N ALA A 280 -9.81 -16.45 -14.75
CA ALA A 280 -8.36 -16.29 -14.86
C ALA A 280 -7.71 -16.48 -13.50
N ARG A 281 -6.55 -17.14 -13.46
CA ARG A 281 -5.70 -17.25 -12.28
C ARG A 281 -4.32 -16.74 -12.61
N CYS A 282 -3.85 -15.79 -11.83
CA CYS A 282 -2.49 -15.29 -11.91
C CYS A 282 -1.50 -16.36 -11.40
N VAL A 283 -0.30 -16.39 -11.96
CA VAL A 283 0.76 -17.29 -11.53
C VAL A 283 1.81 -16.61 -10.66
N ASP A 284 1.61 -15.33 -10.37
CA ASP A 284 2.31 -14.53 -9.36
C ASP A 284 1.37 -13.45 -8.81
N SER A 285 1.71 -12.87 -7.66
CA SER A 285 0.85 -11.92 -6.95
C SER A 285 0.62 -10.59 -7.67
N ALA A 286 1.40 -10.31 -8.72
CA ALA A 286 1.28 -9.09 -9.55
C ALA A 286 0.80 -9.38 -10.97
N CYS A 287 0.46 -10.64 -11.27
CA CYS A 287 -0.05 -11.12 -12.56
C CYS A 287 0.84 -10.73 -13.77
N ARG A 288 2.15 -10.64 -13.58
CA ARG A 288 3.10 -10.22 -14.62
C ARG A 288 3.39 -11.31 -15.65
N ARG A 289 3.30 -12.58 -15.23
CA ARG A 289 3.37 -13.72 -16.13
C ARG A 289 1.98 -14.04 -16.68
N PRO A 290 1.87 -14.62 -17.88
CA PRO A 290 0.57 -14.95 -18.45
C PRO A 290 -0.31 -15.72 -17.48
N ALA A 291 -1.53 -15.23 -17.29
CA ALA A 291 -2.52 -15.87 -16.43
C ALA A 291 -3.02 -17.19 -17.04
N GLN A 292 -3.47 -18.11 -16.20
CA GLN A 292 -4.19 -19.29 -16.64
C GLN A 292 -5.65 -18.90 -16.88
N ILE A 293 -6.11 -18.97 -18.13
CA ILE A 293 -7.48 -18.62 -18.52
C ILE A 293 -8.28 -19.88 -18.79
N ARG A 294 -9.53 -19.91 -18.32
CA ARG A 294 -10.51 -20.99 -18.55
C ARG A 294 -11.85 -20.44 -18.92
N VAL A 295 -12.52 -21.08 -19.85
CA VAL A 295 -13.95 -20.90 -20.11
C VAL A 295 -14.70 -21.90 -19.23
N LEU A 296 -15.59 -21.43 -18.38
CA LEU A 296 -16.26 -22.27 -17.38
C LEU A 296 -17.67 -22.67 -17.81
N ASP A 297 -18.44 -21.75 -18.39
CA ASP A 297 -19.80 -22.03 -18.87
C ASP A 297 -20.04 -21.37 -20.23
N THR A 298 -20.49 -22.17 -21.20
CA THR A 298 -20.82 -21.76 -22.57
C THR A 298 -22.30 -21.95 -22.90
N THR A 299 -23.15 -22.26 -21.91
CA THR A 299 -24.55 -22.62 -22.10
C THR A 299 -25.48 -21.41 -22.12
N GLY A 300 -25.48 -20.68 -23.21
CA GLY A 300 -26.25 -19.44 -23.38
C GLY A 300 -25.41 -18.21 -23.05
N SER A 301 -26.06 -17.06 -22.81
CA SER A 301 -25.36 -15.85 -22.37
C SER A 301 -25.14 -15.90 -20.86
N THR A 302 -23.97 -16.41 -20.44
CA THR A 302 -23.58 -16.66 -19.05
C THR A 302 -22.42 -15.79 -18.60
N GLY A 303 -22.26 -15.64 -17.28
CA GLY A 303 -21.11 -14.92 -16.70
C GLY A 303 -21.33 -13.45 -16.38
N ARG A 304 -22.47 -12.87 -16.74
CA ARG A 304 -22.81 -11.51 -16.32
C ARG A 304 -23.03 -11.44 -14.81
N PHE A 305 -22.63 -10.30 -14.25
CA PHE A 305 -22.79 -10.01 -12.81
C PHE A 305 -22.15 -11.09 -11.94
N SER A 306 -21.03 -11.67 -12.41
CA SER A 306 -20.34 -12.70 -11.63
C SER A 306 -19.66 -12.12 -10.40
N ASP A 307 -19.66 -12.92 -9.33
CA ASP A 307 -18.87 -12.65 -8.12
C ASP A 307 -18.14 -13.92 -7.69
N ILE A 308 -16.89 -13.78 -7.25
CA ILE A 308 -15.99 -14.89 -6.94
C ILE A 308 -15.64 -14.90 -5.46
N GLY A 309 -15.76 -16.05 -4.82
CA GLY A 309 -15.32 -16.33 -3.47
C GLY A 309 -14.38 -17.54 -3.41
N ILE A 310 -13.74 -17.74 -2.29
CA ILE A 310 -12.89 -18.91 -2.04
C ILE A 310 -13.61 -19.85 -1.08
N GLY A 311 -13.90 -21.03 -1.56
CA GLY A 311 -14.65 -22.07 -0.87
C GLY A 311 -13.78 -23.12 -0.17
N SER A 312 -14.38 -24.25 0.12
CA SER A 312 -13.76 -25.39 0.76
C SER A 312 -12.51 -25.84 0.00
N GLY A 313 -11.44 -26.14 0.73
CA GLY A 313 -10.16 -26.55 0.15
C GLY A 313 -9.42 -25.44 -0.58
N GLY A 314 -9.79 -24.16 -0.41
CA GLY A 314 -9.20 -23.05 -1.14
C GLY A 314 -9.64 -22.96 -2.60
N LEU A 315 -10.72 -23.64 -2.98
CA LEU A 315 -11.20 -23.71 -4.35
C LEU A 315 -12.10 -22.52 -4.69
N PRO A 316 -11.96 -21.91 -5.88
CA PRO A 316 -12.84 -20.82 -6.30
C PRO A 316 -14.28 -21.28 -6.47
N VAL A 317 -15.23 -20.45 -6.02
CA VAL A 317 -16.67 -20.58 -6.27
C VAL A 317 -17.18 -19.27 -6.83
N ILE A 318 -18.00 -19.32 -7.88
CA ILE A 318 -18.43 -18.16 -8.64
C ILE A 318 -19.95 -18.19 -8.75
N SER A 319 -20.64 -17.15 -8.28
CA SER A 319 -22.03 -16.88 -8.58
C SER A 319 -22.14 -16.03 -9.84
N TYR A 320 -23.14 -16.26 -10.68
CA TYR A 320 -23.37 -15.50 -11.90
C TYR A 320 -24.81 -15.69 -12.40
N VAL A 321 -25.22 -14.82 -13.33
CA VAL A 321 -26.52 -14.89 -13.97
C VAL A 321 -26.39 -15.38 -15.40
N SER A 322 -27.24 -16.33 -15.79
CA SER A 322 -27.51 -16.63 -17.19
C SER A 322 -28.56 -15.65 -17.72
N SER A 323 -28.16 -14.74 -18.59
CA SER A 323 -29.06 -13.73 -19.14
C SER A 323 -30.08 -14.30 -20.12
N SER A 324 -29.80 -15.46 -20.73
CA SER A 324 -30.69 -16.14 -21.66
C SER A 324 -31.81 -16.90 -20.99
N THR A 325 -31.54 -17.49 -19.81
CA THR A 325 -32.52 -18.32 -19.07
C THR A 325 -33.04 -17.66 -17.79
N LEU A 326 -32.49 -16.50 -17.39
CA LEU A 326 -32.75 -15.80 -16.13
C LEU A 326 -32.55 -16.73 -14.93
N GLU A 327 -31.46 -17.48 -14.94
CA GLU A 327 -31.06 -18.39 -13.87
C GLU A 327 -29.91 -17.80 -13.06
N LEU A 328 -30.01 -17.90 -11.74
CA LEU A 328 -28.86 -17.78 -10.85
C LEU A 328 -28.10 -19.10 -10.89
N ARG A 329 -26.84 -19.02 -11.25
CA ARG A 329 -25.95 -20.18 -11.35
C ARG A 329 -24.75 -20.04 -10.45
N LEU A 330 -24.13 -21.18 -10.13
CA LEU A 330 -22.88 -21.28 -9.40
C LEU A 330 -21.94 -22.20 -10.16
N ALA A 331 -20.72 -21.72 -10.38
CA ALA A 331 -19.61 -22.51 -10.87
C ALA A 331 -18.66 -22.80 -9.69
N ARG A 332 -18.42 -24.05 -9.38
CA ARG A 332 -17.48 -24.48 -8.36
C ARG A 332 -16.29 -25.14 -9.06
N CYS A 333 -15.12 -24.59 -8.84
CA CYS A 333 -13.89 -25.19 -9.36
C CYS A 333 -13.53 -26.47 -8.59
N LEU A 334 -13.02 -27.47 -9.29
CA LEU A 334 -12.57 -28.73 -8.69
C LEU A 334 -11.07 -28.74 -8.36
N ASP A 335 -10.37 -27.73 -8.81
CA ASP A 335 -8.97 -27.41 -8.48
C ASP A 335 -8.75 -25.88 -8.49
N VAL A 336 -7.63 -25.42 -7.95
CA VAL A 336 -7.33 -23.98 -7.83
C VAL A 336 -7.18 -23.25 -9.18
N GLY A 337 -6.92 -23.97 -10.26
CA GLY A 337 -6.81 -23.46 -11.63
C GLY A 337 -8.08 -23.59 -12.45
N CYS A 338 -9.17 -24.11 -11.84
CA CYS A 338 -10.46 -24.36 -12.50
C CYS A 338 -10.35 -25.21 -13.78
N ALA A 339 -9.42 -26.19 -13.82
CA ALA A 339 -9.34 -27.12 -14.95
C ALA A 339 -10.59 -28.02 -15.03
N GLY A 340 -11.21 -28.32 -13.88
CA GLY A 340 -12.52 -28.93 -13.76
C GLY A 340 -13.49 -27.97 -13.07
N VAL A 341 -14.74 -27.96 -13.51
CA VAL A 341 -15.80 -27.13 -12.93
C VAL A 341 -17.09 -27.93 -12.78
N ASP A 342 -17.78 -27.71 -11.66
CA ASP A 342 -19.14 -28.21 -11.40
C ASP A 342 -20.12 -27.06 -11.47
N LEU A 343 -21.09 -27.13 -12.38
CA LEU A 343 -22.06 -26.09 -12.63
C LEU A 343 -23.41 -26.44 -11.98
N ARG A 344 -24.01 -25.49 -11.27
CA ARG A 344 -25.28 -25.66 -10.57
C ARG A 344 -26.22 -24.50 -10.87
N THR A 345 -27.51 -24.78 -11.09
CA THR A 345 -28.56 -23.77 -11.06
C THR A 345 -29.10 -23.69 -9.62
N LEU A 346 -29.01 -22.48 -9.03
CA LEU A 346 -29.45 -22.22 -7.67
C LEU A 346 -30.93 -21.74 -7.61
N ASP A 347 -31.32 -20.88 -8.53
CA ASP A 347 -32.69 -20.34 -8.64
C ASP A 347 -33.01 -19.97 -10.10
N THR A 348 -34.28 -19.76 -10.40
CA THR A 348 -34.78 -19.40 -11.73
C THR A 348 -35.64 -18.13 -11.66
N ALA A 349 -35.89 -17.52 -12.82
CA ALA A 349 -36.64 -16.27 -12.92
C ALA A 349 -36.04 -15.15 -12.06
N VAL A 350 -34.70 -15.07 -12.04
CA VAL A 350 -33.94 -14.00 -11.36
C VAL A 350 -33.81 -12.78 -12.24
N GLU A 351 -33.48 -11.65 -11.63
CA GLU A 351 -33.20 -10.41 -12.38
C GLU A 351 -31.78 -10.42 -12.92
N GLN A 352 -31.58 -9.75 -14.05
CA GLN A 352 -30.26 -9.47 -14.59
C GLN A 352 -29.61 -8.33 -13.75
N ALA A 353 -29.11 -8.67 -12.60
CA ALA A 353 -28.54 -7.75 -11.63
C ALA A 353 -27.32 -8.37 -10.94
N THR A 354 -26.55 -7.55 -10.27
CA THR A 354 -25.38 -7.96 -9.50
C THR A 354 -25.72 -9.13 -8.56
N THR A 355 -24.87 -10.15 -8.57
CA THR A 355 -24.82 -11.17 -7.51
C THR A 355 -23.67 -10.87 -6.56
N ALA A 356 -23.75 -11.38 -5.33
CA ALA A 356 -22.62 -11.36 -4.41
C ALA A 356 -22.54 -12.70 -3.68
N ILE A 357 -21.33 -13.22 -3.51
CA ILE A 357 -21.06 -14.50 -2.88
C ILE A 357 -20.09 -14.35 -1.70
N VAL A 358 -20.40 -15.01 -0.60
CA VAL A 358 -19.44 -15.22 0.50
C VAL A 358 -19.43 -16.67 0.92
N VAL A 359 -18.31 -17.11 1.46
CA VAL A 359 -18.17 -18.46 2.04
C VAL A 359 -17.77 -18.32 3.50
N PRO A 360 -18.70 -18.53 4.45
CA PRO A 360 -18.40 -18.48 5.88
C PRO A 360 -17.33 -19.50 6.27
N PRO A 361 -16.33 -19.12 7.09
CA PRO A 361 -15.18 -19.99 7.38
C PRO A 361 -15.52 -21.23 8.25
N GLY A 362 -16.65 -21.19 8.96
CA GLY A 362 -17.04 -22.28 9.89
C GLY A 362 -17.54 -23.54 9.19
N ASP A 363 -18.44 -23.41 8.23
CA ASP A 363 -19.09 -24.52 7.54
C ASP A 363 -18.80 -24.60 6.04
N LEU A 364 -18.13 -23.58 5.52
CA LEU A 364 -17.68 -23.48 4.12
C LEU A 364 -18.81 -23.60 3.08
N GLN A 365 -20.05 -23.31 3.48
CA GLN A 365 -21.21 -23.37 2.60
C GLN A 365 -21.43 -22.01 1.93
N PRO A 366 -21.33 -21.90 0.59
CA PRO A 366 -21.54 -20.66 -0.10
C PRO A 366 -22.92 -20.05 0.17
N VAL A 367 -22.94 -18.73 0.36
CA VAL A 367 -24.14 -17.91 0.48
C VAL A 367 -24.14 -16.90 -0.65
N VAL A 368 -25.21 -16.84 -1.42
CA VAL A 368 -25.35 -15.94 -2.57
C VAL A 368 -26.50 -14.97 -2.33
N ALA A 369 -26.22 -13.68 -2.48
CA ALA A 369 -27.21 -12.61 -2.54
C ALA A 369 -27.55 -12.30 -4.00
N TYR A 370 -28.81 -12.11 -4.30
CA TYR A 370 -29.30 -11.82 -5.66
C TYR A 370 -30.66 -11.14 -5.63
N ARG A 371 -31.10 -10.64 -6.77
CA ARG A 371 -32.41 -10.01 -6.93
C ARG A 371 -33.40 -10.88 -7.69
N ARG A 372 -34.63 -10.90 -7.21
CA ARG A 372 -35.74 -11.59 -7.84
C ARG A 372 -37.05 -10.86 -7.55
N SER A 373 -37.86 -10.59 -8.59
CA SER A 373 -39.18 -9.95 -8.45
C SER A 373 -39.16 -8.66 -7.62
N GLY A 374 -38.17 -7.80 -7.81
CA GLY A 374 -38.00 -6.54 -7.08
C GLY A 374 -37.46 -6.68 -5.66
N GLN A 375 -37.13 -7.89 -5.22
CA GLN A 375 -36.73 -8.16 -3.84
C GLN A 375 -35.28 -8.65 -3.76
N LEU A 376 -34.61 -8.35 -2.64
CA LEU A 376 -33.33 -8.93 -2.29
C LEU A 376 -33.50 -10.28 -1.62
N HIS A 377 -32.89 -11.30 -2.19
CA HIS A 377 -32.90 -12.66 -1.70
C HIS A 377 -31.50 -13.15 -1.33
N LEU A 378 -31.45 -14.09 -0.40
CA LEU A 378 -30.32 -14.97 -0.13
C LEU A 378 -30.68 -16.41 -0.44
N ILE A 379 -29.74 -17.15 -0.97
CA ILE A 379 -29.75 -18.59 -1.06
C ILE A 379 -28.44 -19.15 -0.51
N ARG A 380 -28.53 -20.20 0.29
CA ARG A 380 -27.35 -20.85 0.88
C ARG A 380 -27.26 -22.28 0.36
N CYS A 381 -26.05 -22.69 0.02
CA CYS A 381 -25.78 -24.09 -0.25
C CYS A 381 -26.00 -24.93 1.01
N ALA A 382 -26.56 -26.13 0.89
CA ALA A 382 -26.79 -27.02 2.03
C ALA A 382 -25.51 -27.79 2.42
N ASN A 383 -24.48 -27.73 1.57
CA ASN A 383 -23.18 -28.35 1.76
C ASN A 383 -22.09 -27.56 0.96
N PRO A 384 -20.82 -27.75 1.25
CA PRO A 384 -19.73 -26.99 0.61
C PRO A 384 -19.60 -27.19 -0.91
N ASP A 385 -20.08 -28.31 -1.44
CA ASP A 385 -20.08 -28.61 -2.89
C ASP A 385 -21.38 -28.15 -3.59
N CYS A 386 -22.31 -27.54 -2.84
CA CYS A 386 -23.57 -27.01 -3.35
C CYS A 386 -24.40 -28.01 -4.18
N ALA A 387 -24.32 -29.30 -3.84
CA ALA A 387 -25.15 -30.34 -4.47
C ALA A 387 -26.65 -30.12 -4.24
N SER A 388 -26.98 -29.39 -3.18
CA SER A 388 -28.34 -28.91 -2.88
C SER A 388 -28.29 -27.53 -2.20
N THR A 389 -29.42 -26.83 -2.22
CA THR A 389 -29.58 -25.52 -1.58
C THR A 389 -30.63 -25.58 -0.47
N GLN A 390 -30.52 -24.69 0.49
CA GLN A 390 -31.60 -24.38 1.43
C GLN A 390 -32.67 -23.54 0.72
N ALA A 391 -33.82 -23.39 1.38
CA ALA A 391 -34.86 -22.50 0.87
C ALA A 391 -34.32 -21.06 0.76
N ARG A 392 -34.65 -20.38 -0.34
CA ARG A 392 -34.34 -18.97 -0.49
C ARG A 392 -35.03 -18.11 0.56
N ILE A 393 -34.39 -17.07 0.99
CA ILE A 393 -34.87 -16.15 2.02
C ILE A 393 -34.97 -14.75 1.40
N ALA A 394 -36.15 -14.12 1.49
CA ALA A 394 -36.26 -12.70 1.16
C ALA A 394 -35.63 -11.88 2.29
N VAL A 395 -34.56 -11.17 2.02
CA VAL A 395 -33.87 -10.31 2.99
C VAL A 395 -34.64 -9.02 3.19
N ASP A 396 -35.07 -8.42 2.10
CA ASP A 396 -35.89 -7.22 2.08
C ASP A 396 -36.88 -7.26 0.91
N ALA A 397 -38.14 -7.07 1.25
CA ALA A 397 -39.26 -7.11 0.30
C ALA A 397 -39.55 -5.74 -0.36
N THR A 398 -38.89 -4.67 0.09
CA THR A 398 -39.21 -3.29 -0.31
C THR A 398 -38.26 -2.71 -1.35
N VAL A 399 -37.16 -3.39 -1.68
CA VAL A 399 -36.20 -2.91 -2.66
C VAL A 399 -36.73 -2.95 -4.08
N GLY A 400 -36.56 -1.87 -4.82
CA GLY A 400 -36.85 -1.83 -6.26
C GLY A 400 -35.89 -2.69 -7.08
N SER A 401 -36.27 -3.01 -8.31
CA SER A 401 -35.51 -3.91 -9.20
C SER A 401 -34.15 -3.37 -9.67
N ALA A 402 -33.91 -2.06 -9.55
CA ALA A 402 -32.67 -1.44 -9.97
C ALA A 402 -31.80 -1.08 -8.77
N GLY A 403 -30.59 -1.60 -8.71
CA GLY A 403 -29.61 -1.19 -7.69
C GLY A 403 -28.54 -2.24 -7.43
N ALA A 404 -27.32 -1.78 -7.14
CA ALA A 404 -26.21 -2.62 -6.77
C ALA A 404 -26.41 -3.23 -5.38
N LEU A 405 -25.84 -4.38 -5.18
CA LEU A 405 -25.68 -5.02 -3.88
C LEU A 405 -24.22 -5.49 -3.72
N SER A 406 -23.77 -5.55 -2.50
CA SER A 406 -22.47 -6.13 -2.15
C SER A 406 -22.59 -6.88 -0.84
N MET A 407 -21.76 -7.91 -0.66
CA MET A 407 -21.81 -8.77 0.51
C MET A 407 -20.39 -8.99 1.05
N ALA A 408 -20.28 -9.08 2.36
CA ALA A 408 -19.06 -9.45 3.06
C ALA A 408 -19.41 -10.34 4.27
N LEU A 409 -18.40 -10.82 4.96
CA LEU A 409 -18.57 -11.49 6.25
C LEU A 409 -18.34 -10.49 7.38
N GLY A 410 -19.24 -10.46 8.34
CA GLY A 410 -19.05 -9.73 9.59
C GLY A 410 -17.87 -10.29 10.40
N GLY A 411 -17.48 -9.59 11.45
CA GLY A 411 -16.41 -10.06 12.35
C GLY A 411 -16.71 -11.39 13.05
N ASP A 412 -17.97 -11.82 13.05
CA ASP A 412 -18.45 -13.12 13.54
C ASP A 412 -18.57 -14.20 12.45
N GLY A 413 -18.15 -13.88 11.22
CA GLY A 413 -18.25 -14.78 10.07
C GLY A 413 -19.66 -14.91 9.47
N LEU A 414 -20.64 -14.12 9.91
CA LEU A 414 -21.99 -14.12 9.35
C LEU A 414 -22.13 -13.13 8.19
N PRO A 415 -22.99 -13.41 7.19
CA PRO A 415 -23.17 -12.52 6.05
C PRO A 415 -23.73 -11.15 6.44
N ILE A 416 -23.15 -10.11 5.86
CA ILE A 416 -23.65 -8.74 5.85
C ILE A 416 -23.82 -8.26 4.41
N ILE A 417 -24.82 -7.44 4.14
CA ILE A 417 -25.16 -7.00 2.80
C ILE A 417 -25.42 -5.50 2.82
N ALA A 418 -24.74 -4.75 1.96
CA ALA A 418 -25.14 -3.39 1.60
C ALA A 418 -25.89 -3.41 0.27
N PHE A 419 -26.96 -2.65 0.18
CA PHE A 419 -27.78 -2.62 -1.04
C PHE A 419 -28.51 -1.29 -1.20
N ALA A 420 -28.77 -0.93 -2.46
CA ALA A 420 -29.57 0.22 -2.79
C ALA A 420 -31.06 -0.16 -2.75
N ASP A 421 -31.87 0.62 -2.05
CA ASP A 421 -33.32 0.60 -2.15
C ASP A 421 -33.72 1.67 -3.17
N ALA A 422 -33.87 1.23 -4.42
CA ALA A 422 -34.19 2.15 -5.52
C ALA A 422 -35.61 2.72 -5.43
N ALA A 423 -36.52 2.08 -4.70
CA ALA A 423 -37.88 2.58 -4.52
C ALA A 423 -37.92 3.80 -3.59
N ASN A 424 -37.08 3.82 -2.57
CA ASN A 424 -37.03 4.89 -1.56
C ASN A 424 -35.79 5.79 -1.72
N GLY A 425 -34.86 5.45 -2.62
CA GLY A 425 -33.66 6.24 -2.85
C GLY A 425 -32.61 6.16 -1.74
N THR A 426 -32.61 5.09 -0.94
CA THR A 426 -31.79 4.98 0.27
C THR A 426 -30.72 3.90 0.18
N LEU A 427 -29.63 4.08 0.91
CA LEU A 427 -28.65 3.02 1.18
C LEU A 427 -29.11 2.22 2.39
N ARG A 428 -29.24 0.92 2.21
CA ARG A 428 -29.62 -0.01 3.27
C ARG A 428 -28.53 -1.03 3.57
N PHE A 429 -28.57 -1.55 4.78
CA PHE A 429 -27.68 -2.59 5.27
C PHE A 429 -28.49 -3.70 5.94
N ALA A 430 -28.19 -4.95 5.63
CA ALA A 430 -28.75 -6.11 6.30
C ALA A 430 -27.65 -6.98 6.89
N ARG A 431 -27.94 -7.58 8.05
CA ARG A 431 -27.06 -8.55 8.71
C ARG A 431 -27.83 -9.79 9.09
N CYS A 432 -27.26 -10.94 8.79
CA CYS A 432 -27.73 -12.22 9.28
C CYS A 432 -27.34 -12.40 10.76
N ALA A 433 -28.25 -12.88 11.58
CA ALA A 433 -28.01 -13.17 12.99
C ALA A 433 -27.62 -14.66 13.23
N ASN A 434 -27.68 -15.46 12.18
CA ASN A 434 -27.27 -16.87 12.18
C ASN A 434 -26.81 -17.29 10.77
N ALA A 435 -26.18 -18.44 10.67
CA ALA A 435 -25.64 -18.95 9.42
C ALA A 435 -26.70 -19.17 8.33
N GLU A 436 -27.92 -19.57 8.72
CA GLU A 436 -29.06 -19.78 7.83
C GLU A 436 -29.72 -18.48 7.40
N CYS A 437 -29.35 -17.33 8.00
CA CYS A 437 -30.01 -16.04 7.82
C CYS A 437 -31.52 -16.04 8.07
N SER A 438 -32.00 -17.03 8.84
CA SER A 438 -33.42 -17.12 9.22
C SER A 438 -33.83 -15.98 10.15
N SER A 439 -32.90 -15.48 10.96
CA SER A 439 -33.04 -14.25 11.73
C SER A 439 -32.08 -13.19 11.13
N ARG A 440 -32.63 -12.04 10.84
CA ARG A 440 -31.90 -10.92 10.20
C ARG A 440 -32.52 -9.59 10.56
N ALA A 441 -31.71 -8.54 10.47
CA ALA A 441 -32.16 -7.15 10.59
C ALA A 441 -31.71 -6.36 9.35
N ALA A 442 -32.60 -5.55 8.81
CA ALA A 442 -32.29 -4.59 7.76
C ALA A 442 -32.54 -3.17 8.27
N VAL A 443 -31.60 -2.28 8.07
CA VAL A 443 -31.63 -0.89 8.53
C VAL A 443 -31.30 0.07 7.39
N THR A 444 -31.79 1.28 7.44
CA THR A 444 -31.38 2.37 6.56
C THR A 444 -30.10 3.00 7.12
N VAL A 445 -29.09 3.14 6.30
CA VAL A 445 -27.78 3.71 6.66
C VAL A 445 -27.69 5.16 6.25
N ASP A 446 -28.15 5.49 5.05
CA ASP A 446 -28.22 6.85 4.52
C ASP A 446 -29.57 7.06 3.82
N ASP A 447 -30.27 8.13 4.22
CA ASP A 447 -31.60 8.50 3.73
C ASP A 447 -31.62 10.01 3.46
N PRO A 448 -30.87 10.50 2.47
CA PRO A 448 -30.99 11.88 2.04
C PRO A 448 -32.29 12.05 1.21
N ALA A 449 -32.70 13.30 1.00
CA ALA A 449 -33.83 13.61 0.11
C ALA A 449 -33.60 13.21 -1.37
N ASN A 450 -32.45 12.63 -1.69
CA ASN A 450 -31.97 12.30 -3.02
C ASN A 450 -31.53 10.84 -3.11
N LEU A 451 -31.52 10.28 -4.34
CA LEU A 451 -31.13 8.90 -4.60
C LEU A 451 -29.66 8.64 -4.23
N VAL A 452 -29.41 7.66 -3.37
CA VAL A 452 -28.07 7.21 -2.96
C VAL A 452 -27.97 5.69 -2.95
N GLY A 453 -26.77 5.18 -2.86
CA GLY A 453 -26.48 3.78 -2.64
C GLY A 453 -26.24 2.96 -3.91
N SER A 454 -26.34 3.57 -5.09
CA SER A 454 -25.91 2.87 -6.29
C SER A 454 -24.40 2.61 -6.25
N ASN A 455 -23.96 1.56 -6.94
CA ASN A 455 -22.54 1.17 -7.00
C ASN A 455 -21.91 1.05 -5.58
N ASN A 456 -22.62 0.43 -4.63
CA ASN A 456 -22.11 0.25 -3.27
C ASN A 456 -21.13 -0.94 -3.18
N SER A 457 -20.25 -0.87 -2.19
CA SER A 457 -19.36 -1.96 -1.78
C SER A 457 -19.21 -1.93 -0.27
N VAL A 458 -19.30 -3.09 0.38
CA VAL A 458 -19.20 -3.25 1.84
C VAL A 458 -17.94 -4.03 2.21
N ALA A 459 -17.29 -3.58 3.27
CA ALA A 459 -16.18 -4.30 3.91
C ALA A 459 -16.31 -4.23 5.43
N VAL A 460 -15.51 -5.01 6.15
CA VAL A 460 -15.47 -5.01 7.62
C VAL A 460 -14.06 -4.65 8.07
N GLY A 461 -13.98 -3.69 8.97
CA GLY A 461 -12.71 -3.33 9.60
C GLY A 461 -12.23 -4.38 10.61
N PRO A 462 -10.96 -4.32 11.04
CA PRO A 462 -10.40 -5.23 12.05
C PRO A 462 -11.09 -5.11 13.42
N ASP A 463 -11.82 -4.02 13.65
CA ASP A 463 -12.67 -3.80 14.82
C ASP A 463 -14.07 -4.46 14.71
N GLY A 464 -14.32 -5.21 13.63
CA GLY A 464 -15.61 -5.83 13.33
C GLY A 464 -16.69 -4.86 12.86
N THR A 465 -16.35 -3.60 12.61
CA THR A 465 -17.29 -2.56 12.19
C THR A 465 -17.46 -2.55 10.67
N PRO A 466 -18.69 -2.66 10.13
CA PRO A 466 -18.93 -2.51 8.69
C PRO A 466 -18.69 -1.10 8.19
N VAL A 467 -18.15 -1.01 6.99
CA VAL A 467 -17.95 0.23 6.24
C VAL A 467 -18.47 0.07 4.82
N ILE A 468 -19.00 1.12 4.24
CA ILE A 468 -19.65 1.08 2.93
C ILE A 468 -19.17 2.28 2.11
N ALA A 469 -18.61 2.02 0.94
CA ALA A 469 -18.39 3.03 -0.08
C ALA A 469 -19.54 2.97 -1.10
N TYR A 470 -20.06 4.11 -1.50
CA TYR A 470 -21.19 4.18 -2.43
C TYR A 470 -21.24 5.52 -3.14
N ARG A 471 -22.03 5.55 -4.20
CA ARG A 471 -22.29 6.78 -4.95
C ARG A 471 -23.50 7.50 -4.39
N ASP A 472 -23.37 8.83 -4.27
CA ASP A 472 -24.51 9.73 -4.25
C ASP A 472 -24.93 10.03 -5.69
N ASP A 473 -26.08 9.53 -6.11
CA ASP A 473 -26.52 9.60 -7.49
C ASP A 473 -26.96 10.99 -7.91
N SER A 474 -27.37 11.83 -6.96
CA SER A 474 -27.79 13.21 -7.21
C SER A 474 -26.61 14.14 -7.49
N THR A 475 -25.51 13.94 -6.80
CA THR A 475 -24.29 14.75 -6.93
C THR A 475 -23.20 14.06 -7.71
N SER A 476 -23.37 12.77 -7.98
CA SER A 476 -22.38 11.89 -8.63
C SER A 476 -21.06 11.83 -7.86
N THR A 477 -21.09 11.98 -6.54
CA THR A 477 -19.91 12.00 -5.67
C THR A 477 -19.77 10.71 -4.88
N LEU A 478 -18.55 10.46 -4.39
CA LEU A 478 -18.25 9.35 -3.50
C LEU A 478 -18.69 9.68 -2.07
N LYS A 479 -19.51 8.80 -1.51
CA LYS A 479 -19.86 8.80 -0.08
C LYS A 479 -19.28 7.56 0.61
N TYR A 480 -19.06 7.72 1.88
CA TYR A 480 -18.56 6.69 2.77
C TYR A 480 -19.41 6.66 4.03
N ALA A 481 -19.93 5.49 4.37
CA ALA A 481 -20.60 5.26 5.64
C ALA A 481 -19.77 4.33 6.52
N ARG A 482 -19.60 4.68 7.80
CA ARG A 482 -19.06 3.81 8.84
C ARG A 482 -20.16 3.52 9.84
N CYS A 483 -20.44 2.24 10.04
CA CYS A 483 -21.41 1.82 11.04
C CYS A 483 -20.89 2.10 12.45
N GLY A 484 -21.75 2.50 13.37
CA GLY A 484 -21.38 2.67 14.77
C GLY A 484 -21.33 1.35 15.55
N ASN A 485 -21.87 0.28 14.98
CA ASN A 485 -21.83 -1.07 15.51
C ASN A 485 -21.97 -2.11 14.39
N ALA A 486 -21.73 -3.39 14.71
CA ALA A 486 -21.76 -4.48 13.74
C ALA A 486 -23.12 -4.65 13.02
N ASN A 487 -24.23 -4.15 13.57
CA ASN A 487 -25.56 -4.21 12.97
C ASN A 487 -25.94 -2.94 12.20
N CYS A 488 -25.08 -1.93 12.14
CA CYS A 488 -25.38 -0.61 11.60
C CYS A 488 -26.66 0.04 12.18
N SER A 489 -27.07 -0.35 13.37
CA SER A 489 -28.36 0.07 13.95
C SER A 489 -28.34 1.43 14.61
N SER A 490 -27.16 1.94 14.97
CA SER A 490 -27.00 3.26 15.60
C SER A 490 -25.54 3.75 15.53
N GLY A 491 -25.34 5.06 15.72
CA GLY A 491 -24.00 5.67 15.73
C GLY A 491 -23.32 5.70 14.37
N ASN A 492 -24.06 5.51 13.29
CA ASN A 492 -23.52 5.54 11.94
C ASN A 492 -23.05 6.95 11.58
N THR A 493 -21.94 7.02 10.89
CA THR A 493 -21.42 8.28 10.33
C THR A 493 -21.42 8.19 8.82
N VAL A 494 -21.90 9.23 8.16
CA VAL A 494 -21.89 9.37 6.69
C VAL A 494 -21.03 10.55 6.32
N THR A 495 -20.08 10.33 5.41
CA THR A 495 -19.11 11.34 4.98
C THR A 495 -19.13 11.46 3.46
N SER A 496 -19.25 12.68 2.94
CA SER A 496 -18.89 12.96 1.54
C SER A 496 -17.37 13.00 1.44
N VAL A 497 -16.79 12.09 0.65
CA VAL A 497 -15.34 11.90 0.62
C VAL A 497 -14.70 13.01 -0.19
N SER A 498 -13.92 13.86 0.48
CA SER A 498 -13.18 14.93 -0.18
C SER A 498 -12.04 14.39 -1.04
N GLY A 499 -11.78 15.03 -2.17
CA GLY A 499 -10.69 14.68 -3.09
C GLY A 499 -11.04 13.58 -4.09
N ALA A 500 -12.21 12.95 -3.99
CA ALA A 500 -12.61 11.88 -4.92
C ALA A 500 -13.08 12.38 -6.31
N GLY A 501 -13.13 13.71 -6.51
CA GLY A 501 -13.62 14.29 -7.76
C GLY A 501 -15.15 14.24 -7.90
N SER A 502 -15.64 14.50 -9.10
CA SER A 502 -17.06 14.37 -9.49
C SER A 502 -17.23 13.28 -10.54
N SER A 503 -18.46 12.77 -10.69
CA SER A 503 -18.78 11.68 -11.63
C SER A 503 -18.14 10.34 -11.27
N VAL A 504 -18.31 9.95 -10.01
CA VAL A 504 -17.85 8.67 -9.46
C VAL A 504 -18.80 7.54 -9.85
N PHE A 505 -18.23 6.40 -10.25
CA PHE A 505 -18.96 5.16 -10.57
C PHE A 505 -18.23 3.93 -10.02
N GLN A 506 -18.97 2.83 -9.83
CA GLN A 506 -18.46 1.48 -9.56
C GLN A 506 -17.40 1.47 -8.43
N THR A 507 -17.87 1.73 -7.22
CA THR A 507 -17.00 1.76 -6.04
C THR A 507 -16.70 0.36 -5.53
N GLN A 508 -15.49 0.16 -5.05
CA GLN A 508 -15.03 -1.03 -4.33
C GLN A 508 -14.28 -0.60 -3.08
N ILE A 509 -14.50 -1.26 -1.96
CA ILE A 509 -13.84 -0.91 -0.70
C ILE A 509 -13.19 -2.13 -0.06
N ALA A 510 -12.00 -1.93 0.49
CA ALA A 510 -11.35 -2.90 1.36
C ALA A 510 -10.75 -2.18 2.57
N VAL A 511 -10.65 -2.89 3.68
CA VAL A 511 -10.04 -2.38 4.91
C VAL A 511 -8.90 -3.30 5.30
N GLY A 512 -7.71 -2.74 5.43
CA GLY A 512 -6.54 -3.47 5.89
C GLY A 512 -6.51 -3.65 7.42
N ASP A 513 -5.50 -4.33 7.89
CA ASP A 513 -5.20 -4.58 9.30
C ASP A 513 -4.97 -3.31 10.13
N ASP A 514 -4.64 -2.20 9.47
CA ASP A 514 -4.52 -0.87 10.09
C ASP A 514 -5.88 -0.16 10.31
N GLY A 515 -6.98 -0.79 9.91
CA GLY A 515 -8.34 -0.26 10.07
C GLY A 515 -8.66 0.94 9.15
N ILE A 516 -7.81 1.25 8.19
CA ILE A 516 -8.01 2.39 7.29
C ILE A 516 -8.55 1.91 5.94
N PRO A 517 -9.67 2.48 5.46
CA PRO A 517 -10.26 2.06 4.19
C PRO A 517 -9.43 2.48 2.97
N THR A 518 -9.43 1.63 1.96
CA THR A 518 -8.99 1.92 0.60
C THR A 518 -10.17 1.72 -0.35
N ILE A 519 -10.42 2.67 -1.23
CA ILE A 519 -11.56 2.67 -2.14
C ILE A 519 -11.06 2.78 -3.57
N ALA A 520 -11.42 1.81 -4.41
CA ALA A 520 -11.25 1.88 -5.85
C ALA A 520 -12.56 2.36 -6.49
N PHE A 521 -12.48 3.23 -7.47
CA PHE A 521 -13.66 3.73 -8.19
C PHE A 521 -13.28 4.24 -9.59
N ILE A 522 -14.29 4.42 -10.43
CA ILE A 522 -14.13 5.11 -11.71
C ILE A 522 -14.47 6.58 -11.52
N GLU A 523 -13.60 7.45 -12.01
CA GLU A 523 -13.89 8.85 -12.25
C GLU A 523 -14.10 9.05 -13.76
N SER A 524 -15.25 9.60 -14.16
CA SER A 524 -15.58 9.83 -15.58
C SER A 524 -15.47 11.28 -16.02
N ALA A 525 -14.95 12.18 -15.15
CA ALA A 525 -14.65 13.56 -15.48
C ALA A 525 -13.47 13.69 -16.47
N SER A 526 -12.90 14.86 -16.66
CA SER A 526 -11.91 15.23 -17.70
C SER A 526 -10.66 14.32 -17.81
N ALA A 527 -10.43 13.45 -16.84
CA ALA A 527 -9.37 12.44 -16.85
C ALA A 527 -9.93 11.07 -16.44
N ALA A 528 -10.96 10.60 -17.20
CA ALA A 528 -11.63 9.33 -16.92
C ALA A 528 -10.63 8.21 -16.62
N GLY A 529 -10.85 7.47 -15.52
CA GLY A 529 -9.91 6.44 -15.12
C GLY A 529 -10.32 5.68 -13.87
N VAL A 530 -9.58 4.61 -13.57
CA VAL A 530 -9.63 3.94 -12.27
C VAL A 530 -8.76 4.70 -11.29
N ARG A 531 -9.34 5.06 -10.17
CA ARG A 531 -8.70 5.78 -9.07
C ARG A 531 -8.65 4.90 -7.82
N ILE A 532 -7.60 5.10 -7.04
CA ILE A 532 -7.49 4.55 -5.68
C ILE A 532 -7.46 5.71 -4.71
N LEU A 533 -8.39 5.70 -3.76
CA LEU A 533 -8.43 6.63 -2.65
C LEU A 533 -8.10 5.86 -1.37
N ARG A 534 -7.05 6.26 -0.70
CA ARG A 534 -6.74 5.80 0.65
C ARG A 534 -7.25 6.83 1.64
N CYS A 535 -8.12 6.44 2.56
CA CYS A 535 -8.56 7.32 3.62
C CYS A 535 -7.40 7.67 4.56
N GLY A 536 -7.37 8.87 5.10
CA GLY A 536 -6.36 9.27 6.08
C GLY A 536 -6.70 8.81 7.51
N ASN A 537 -7.93 8.37 7.73
CA ASN A 537 -8.41 7.79 9.00
C ASN A 537 -9.59 6.84 8.76
N ALA A 538 -9.97 6.08 9.79
CA ALA A 538 -11.06 5.11 9.70
C ALA A 538 -12.45 5.72 9.37
N GLY A 539 -12.63 7.02 9.58
CA GLY A 539 -13.87 7.76 9.24
C GLY A 539 -13.85 8.37 7.83
N CYS A 540 -12.73 8.29 7.13
CA CYS A 540 -12.51 8.90 5.80
C CYS A 540 -12.77 10.42 5.77
N THR A 541 -12.55 11.12 6.89
CA THR A 541 -12.94 12.53 7.08
C THR A 541 -11.86 13.55 6.68
N ALA A 542 -10.59 13.15 6.69
CA ALA A 542 -9.46 14.05 6.44
C ALA A 542 -8.21 13.31 5.97
N ALA A 543 -7.27 14.05 5.37
CA ALA A 543 -5.96 13.56 4.90
C ALA A 543 -6.07 12.37 3.93
N ASN A 544 -7.14 12.31 3.14
CA ASN A 544 -7.31 11.29 2.12
C ASN A 544 -6.28 11.49 1.01
N THR A 545 -5.70 10.39 0.51
CA THR A 545 -4.78 10.41 -0.63
C THR A 545 -5.46 9.80 -1.84
N LEU A 546 -5.35 10.45 -3.00
CA LEU A 546 -5.91 9.98 -4.25
C LEU A 546 -4.79 9.71 -5.25
N ALA A 547 -4.75 8.49 -5.78
CA ALA A 547 -3.82 8.10 -6.82
C ALA A 547 -4.58 7.69 -8.10
N PRO A 548 -4.13 8.10 -9.28
CA PRO A 548 -4.60 7.52 -10.53
C PRO A 548 -3.95 6.15 -10.70
N LEU A 549 -4.76 5.09 -10.78
CA LEU A 549 -4.25 3.76 -11.09
C LEU A 549 -4.07 3.61 -12.61
N VAL A 550 -5.09 3.97 -13.38
CA VAL A 550 -5.06 4.02 -14.84
C VAL A 550 -5.91 5.19 -15.30
N LEU A 551 -5.34 6.04 -16.12
CA LEU A 551 -6.06 7.13 -16.77
C LEU A 551 -6.53 6.69 -18.17
N GLY A 552 -7.71 7.10 -18.54
CA GLY A 552 -8.22 7.00 -19.92
C GLY A 552 -7.41 7.87 -20.89
N GLY A 553 -7.67 7.74 -22.16
CA GLY A 553 -6.98 8.47 -23.22
C GLY A 553 -6.47 7.53 -24.32
N ALA A 554 -5.22 7.69 -24.77
CA ALA A 554 -4.63 6.84 -25.80
C ALA A 554 -4.60 5.33 -25.42
N ASN A 555 -4.67 5.01 -24.13
CA ASN A 555 -4.70 3.63 -23.61
C ASN A 555 -6.11 3.06 -23.45
N GLY A 556 -7.14 3.78 -23.87
CA GLY A 556 -8.55 3.35 -23.78
C GLY A 556 -9.29 3.90 -22.56
N SER A 557 -10.53 3.45 -22.36
CA SER A 557 -11.41 3.83 -21.25
C SER A 557 -11.50 2.69 -20.24
N PRO A 558 -10.86 2.81 -19.05
CA PRO A 558 -10.97 1.80 -18.00
C PRO A 558 -12.35 1.81 -17.35
N GLY A 559 -12.76 0.64 -16.82
CA GLY A 559 -14.06 0.48 -16.16
C GLY A 559 -14.17 -0.82 -15.36
N ALA A 560 -15.27 -0.96 -14.64
CA ALA A 560 -15.63 -2.13 -13.83
C ALA A 560 -14.47 -2.60 -12.91
N PRO A 561 -13.97 -1.76 -11.99
CA PRO A 561 -12.95 -2.20 -11.07
C PRO A 561 -13.51 -3.21 -10.06
N SER A 562 -12.73 -4.25 -9.76
CA SER A 562 -12.90 -5.12 -8.60
C SER A 562 -11.61 -5.13 -7.81
N MET A 563 -11.67 -4.94 -6.49
CA MET A 563 -10.50 -4.75 -5.64
C MET A 563 -10.48 -5.74 -4.48
N ALA A 564 -9.29 -6.24 -4.19
CA ALA A 564 -8.99 -7.00 -2.98
C ALA A 564 -7.68 -6.49 -2.36
N LEU A 565 -7.36 -6.94 -1.15
CA LEU A 565 -6.04 -6.80 -0.58
C LEU A 565 -5.29 -8.12 -0.76
N GLY A 566 -4.06 -8.05 -1.28
CA GLY A 566 -3.16 -9.20 -1.32
C GLY A 566 -2.72 -9.62 0.09
N ASP A 567 -2.02 -10.75 0.20
CA ASP A 567 -1.48 -11.25 1.49
C ASP A 567 -0.48 -10.27 2.13
N ASP A 568 0.08 -9.36 1.34
CA ASP A 568 0.95 -8.27 1.80
C ASP A 568 0.17 -7.03 2.27
N GLY A 569 -1.16 -7.09 2.28
CA GLY A 569 -2.05 -5.98 2.65
C GLY A 569 -2.07 -4.84 1.64
N LEU A 570 -1.50 -5.02 0.44
CA LEU A 570 -1.50 -4.02 -0.61
C LEU A 570 -2.71 -4.19 -1.54
N PRO A 571 -3.29 -3.10 -2.05
CA PRO A 571 -4.41 -3.18 -2.97
C PRO A 571 -4.02 -3.83 -4.30
N VAL A 572 -4.88 -4.73 -4.77
CA VAL A 572 -4.86 -5.30 -6.11
C VAL A 572 -6.21 -5.03 -6.76
N VAL A 573 -6.19 -4.70 -8.04
CA VAL A 573 -7.40 -4.29 -8.77
C VAL A 573 -7.44 -4.97 -10.13
N ALA A 574 -8.51 -5.70 -10.39
CA ALA A 574 -8.88 -6.16 -11.73
C ALA A 574 -9.84 -5.15 -12.36
N PHE A 575 -9.69 -4.85 -13.62
CA PHE A 575 -10.55 -3.91 -14.35
C PHE A 575 -10.50 -4.16 -15.85
N ARG A 576 -11.54 -3.74 -16.55
CA ARG A 576 -11.52 -3.74 -18.01
C ARG A 576 -10.92 -2.45 -18.57
N VAL A 577 -10.35 -2.52 -19.76
CA VAL A 577 -9.99 -1.33 -20.55
C VAL A 577 -10.62 -1.47 -21.93
N PHE A 578 -11.42 -0.48 -22.33
CA PHE A 578 -12.01 -0.41 -23.66
C PHE A 578 -11.11 0.42 -24.58
N SER A 579 -10.67 -0.17 -25.69
CA SER A 579 -9.94 0.49 -26.76
C SER A 579 -10.91 0.94 -27.84
N ALA A 580 -11.10 2.25 -28.00
CA ALA A 580 -11.98 2.79 -29.03
C ALA A 580 -11.43 2.55 -30.45
N THR A 581 -10.12 2.42 -30.63
CA THR A 581 -9.48 2.17 -31.92
C THR A 581 -9.63 0.72 -32.41
N ALA A 582 -9.52 -0.22 -31.46
CA ALA A 582 -9.71 -1.65 -31.76
C ALA A 582 -11.16 -2.12 -31.57
N ASN A 583 -12.00 -1.31 -30.91
CA ASN A 583 -13.35 -1.68 -30.46
C ASN A 583 -13.36 -2.97 -29.60
N GLU A 584 -12.38 -3.11 -28.76
CA GLU A 584 -12.13 -4.28 -27.91
C GLU A 584 -12.05 -3.91 -26.45
N ARG A 585 -12.35 -4.86 -25.57
CA ARG A 585 -12.18 -4.73 -24.12
C ARG A 585 -11.25 -5.80 -23.61
N THR A 586 -10.20 -5.37 -22.94
CA THR A 586 -9.19 -6.24 -22.33
C THR A 586 -9.38 -6.30 -20.82
N LEU A 587 -9.10 -7.45 -20.22
CA LEU A 587 -8.98 -7.60 -18.78
C LEU A 587 -7.57 -7.24 -18.34
N ARG A 588 -7.48 -6.31 -17.41
CA ARG A 588 -6.21 -5.88 -16.82
C ARG A 588 -6.19 -6.06 -15.32
N PHE A 589 -5.01 -6.15 -14.79
CA PHE A 589 -4.75 -6.29 -13.37
C PHE A 589 -3.66 -5.31 -12.95
N ALA A 590 -3.87 -4.63 -11.83
CA ALA A 590 -2.87 -3.77 -11.22
C ALA A 590 -2.61 -4.19 -9.78
N LYS A 591 -1.35 -4.18 -9.38
CA LYS A 591 -0.93 -4.30 -7.99
C LYS A 591 -0.25 -3.02 -7.55
N CYS A 592 -0.69 -2.46 -6.43
CA CYS A 592 -0.08 -1.28 -5.83
C CYS A 592 1.23 -1.65 -5.14
N GLY A 593 2.21 -0.76 -5.19
CA GLY A 593 3.48 -0.88 -4.46
C GLY A 593 3.40 -0.30 -3.04
N SER A 594 2.30 0.38 -2.72
CA SER A 594 2.00 0.94 -1.40
C SER A 594 0.50 0.86 -1.12
N ARG A 595 0.09 1.07 0.12
CA ARG A 595 -1.34 1.07 0.51
C ARG A 595 -2.15 2.21 -0.13
N SER A 596 -1.49 3.29 -0.54
CA SER A 596 -2.10 4.43 -1.25
C SER A 596 -1.93 4.39 -2.76
N CYS A 597 -1.25 3.39 -3.31
CA CYS A 597 -0.86 3.30 -4.72
C CYS A 597 -0.04 4.51 -5.23
N GLN A 598 0.72 5.15 -4.35
CA GLN A 598 1.61 6.28 -4.66
C GLN A 598 3.07 5.89 -4.47
#